data_5aab51e9b8a0c210e2427e746bdbccc9
#
_entry.id   5aab51e9b8a0c210e2427e746bdbccc9
#
_cell.length_a   1.000
_cell.length_b   1.000
_cell.length_c   1.000
_cell.angle_alpha   90.00
_cell.angle_beta   90.00
_cell.angle_gamma   90.00
#
_symmetry.space_group_name_H-M   'P 1'
#
loop_
_entity.id
_entity.type
_entity.pdbx_description
1 polymer ?
#
loop_
_entity_poly.entity_id
_entity_poly.type
_entity_poly.pdbx_seq_one_letter_code
_entity_poly.pdbx_strand_id
1 'polypeptide(L)'
;MKKLFTLIALFMSVATSSIADVFVTEYMSVTKGSQVKGSIKADTYYIISGIDQSSREHYLYDNGGRVKGSMSFPSDNESTSSYIWTLQSSGTSWVVVNVGTGKKMNLGSSNGSAISMSDTEQANALHFDSNGYVTILNSNGQAIDMTANGANPTTWAGTATPSGSRRL
;
A
#
# COMPACT_ATOMS: atom_id res chain seq x y z
N MET A 1 -11.98 29.22 2.52
CA MET A 1 -11.17 28.28 1.69
C MET A 1 -9.74 28.75 1.36
N LYS A 2 -9.42 30.05 1.39
CA LYS A 2 -8.05 30.55 1.08
C LYS A 2 -7.02 30.36 2.20
N LYS A 3 -7.43 30.14 3.45
CA LYS A 3 -6.51 29.99 4.60
C LYS A 3 -5.90 28.59 4.75
N LEU A 4 -6.53 27.56 4.17
CA LEU A 4 -6.04 26.19 4.25
C LEU A 4 -4.81 25.95 3.34
N PHE A 5 -4.82 26.56 2.15
CA PHE A 5 -3.69 26.43 1.22
C PHE A 5 -2.39 27.11 1.68
N THR A 6 -2.51 28.18 2.45
CA THR A 6 -1.33 28.92 2.97
C THR A 6 -0.64 28.14 4.10
N LEU A 7 -1.40 27.36 4.87
CA LEU A 7 -0.84 26.56 5.97
C LEU A 7 -0.04 25.36 5.44
N ILE A 8 -0.52 24.69 4.39
CA ILE A 8 0.16 23.55 3.77
C ILE A 8 1.51 23.98 3.15
N ALA A 9 1.57 25.16 2.51
CA ALA A 9 2.81 25.66 1.92
C ALA A 9 3.89 26.05 2.98
N LEU A 10 3.47 26.43 4.18
CA LEU A 10 4.40 26.80 5.26
C LEU A 10 5.05 25.57 5.91
N PHE A 11 4.35 24.43 5.96
CA PHE A 11 4.91 23.18 6.51
C PHE A 11 5.90 22.49 5.58
N MET A 12 5.82 22.70 4.26
CA MET A 12 6.76 22.13 3.30
C MET A 12 8.17 22.73 3.36
N SER A 13 8.36 23.86 4.02
CA SER A 13 9.65 24.58 4.08
C SER A 13 10.50 24.29 5.33
N VAL A 14 10.03 23.47 6.28
CA VAL A 14 10.71 23.25 7.58
C VAL A 14 11.07 21.78 7.86
N ALA A 15 10.70 20.84 7.00
CA ALA A 15 10.82 19.42 7.30
C ALA A 15 12.01 18.72 6.62
N THR A 16 13.16 18.72 7.26
CA THR A 16 14.23 17.74 7.00
C THR A 16 14.27 16.60 8.04
N SER A 17 13.32 16.53 8.97
CA SER A 17 13.19 15.38 9.88
C SER A 17 11.76 15.29 10.41
N SER A 18 11.09 14.17 10.14
CA SER A 18 9.80 13.73 10.69
C SER A 18 8.52 14.17 9.96
N ILE A 19 8.42 13.97 8.64
CA ILE A 19 7.10 14.02 7.98
C ILE A 19 6.17 12.93 8.53
N ALA A 20 6.70 11.82 9.03
CA ALA A 20 5.92 10.74 9.61
C ALA A 20 5.13 11.16 10.87
N ASP A 21 5.70 11.99 11.73
CA ASP A 21 5.05 12.40 13.00
C ASP A 21 3.92 13.40 12.81
N VAL A 22 3.92 14.17 11.72
CA VAL A 22 2.87 15.18 11.45
C VAL A 22 1.60 14.56 10.92
N PHE A 23 1.68 13.45 10.18
CA PHE A 23 0.53 12.78 9.59
C PHE A 23 -0.25 11.90 10.56
N VAL A 24 0.35 11.49 11.67
CA VAL A 24 -0.29 10.59 12.66
C VAL A 24 -1.43 11.28 13.43
N THR A 25 -1.47 12.61 13.44
CA THR A 25 -2.44 13.39 14.22
C THR A 25 -3.51 14.10 13.38
N GLU A 26 -3.38 14.12 12.05
CA GLU A 26 -4.39 14.76 11.20
C GLU A 26 -5.38 13.74 10.63
N TYR A 27 -6.64 14.06 10.77
CA TYR A 27 -7.76 13.32 10.21
C TYR A 27 -7.71 13.40 8.68
N MET A 28 -7.51 12.26 8.03
CA MET A 28 -7.47 12.17 6.57
C MET A 28 -8.82 11.70 6.04
N SER A 29 -9.46 12.54 5.25
CA SER A 29 -10.66 12.15 4.51
C SER A 29 -10.27 11.35 3.26
N VAL A 30 -10.81 10.14 3.14
CA VAL A 30 -10.51 9.23 2.04
C VAL A 30 -11.77 9.01 1.21
N THR A 31 -11.69 9.35 -0.06
CA THR A 31 -12.71 8.99 -1.05
C THR A 31 -12.15 7.96 -2.02
N LYS A 32 -12.99 6.99 -2.42
CA LYS A 32 -12.59 6.01 -3.44
C LYS A 32 -12.28 6.73 -4.75
N GLY A 33 -11.00 6.78 -5.10
CA GLY A 33 -10.51 7.38 -6.33
C GLY A 33 -10.67 6.46 -7.55
N SER A 34 -10.13 6.90 -8.68
CA SER A 34 -10.05 6.07 -9.87
C SER A 34 -8.93 5.04 -9.73
N GLN A 35 -9.12 3.87 -10.35
CA GLN A 35 -8.08 2.87 -10.46
C GLN A 35 -6.85 3.46 -11.17
N VAL A 36 -5.66 3.24 -10.61
CA VAL A 36 -4.39 3.62 -11.25
C VAL A 36 -4.13 2.67 -12.41
N LYS A 37 -3.83 3.22 -13.58
CA LYS A 37 -3.54 2.42 -14.78
C LYS A 37 -2.15 2.75 -15.30
N GLY A 38 -1.27 1.76 -15.29
CA GLY A 38 -0.02 1.76 -16.04
C GLY A 38 1.16 2.50 -15.44
N SER A 39 0.99 3.38 -14.45
CA SER A 39 2.13 4.07 -13.82
C SER A 39 1.84 4.51 -12.39
N ILE A 40 2.86 4.42 -11.56
CA ILE A 40 2.87 4.92 -10.18
C ILE A 40 3.66 6.22 -10.13
N LYS A 41 3.20 7.15 -9.29
CA LYS A 41 3.94 8.36 -8.95
C LYS A 41 4.49 8.23 -7.53
N ALA A 42 5.78 8.54 -7.36
CA ALA A 42 6.36 8.67 -6.03
C ALA A 42 5.63 9.76 -5.22
N ASP A 43 5.68 9.62 -3.92
CA ASP A 43 5.11 10.59 -2.95
C ASP A 43 3.62 10.91 -3.17
N THR A 44 2.91 10.00 -3.78
CA THR A 44 1.45 10.04 -3.94
C THR A 44 0.82 9.02 -3.01
N TYR A 45 -0.37 9.32 -2.52
CA TYR A 45 -1.12 8.43 -1.63
C TYR A 45 -2.02 7.49 -2.41
N TYR A 46 -2.02 6.23 -2.00
CA TYR A 46 -2.78 5.15 -2.61
C TYR A 46 -3.58 4.37 -1.57
N ILE A 47 -4.70 3.85 -2.00
CA ILE A 47 -5.34 2.69 -1.35
C ILE A 47 -4.97 1.48 -2.20
N ILE A 48 -4.45 0.45 -1.55
CA ILE A 48 -4.15 -0.83 -2.22
C ILE A 48 -5.32 -1.76 -1.93
N SER A 49 -5.96 -2.26 -2.97
CA SER A 49 -6.97 -3.31 -2.85
C SER A 49 -6.60 -4.51 -3.70
N GLY A 50 -7.11 -5.65 -3.32
CA GLY A 50 -6.94 -6.89 -4.06
C GLY A 50 -8.20 -7.74 -4.03
N ILE A 51 -8.31 -8.68 -4.97
CA ILE A 51 -9.48 -9.54 -5.13
C ILE A 51 -9.12 -10.95 -4.64
N ASP A 52 -9.91 -11.49 -3.72
CA ASP A 52 -9.73 -12.86 -3.23
C ASP A 52 -10.23 -13.90 -4.24
N GLN A 53 -10.03 -15.18 -3.93
CA GLN A 53 -10.47 -16.30 -4.80
C GLN A 53 -12.00 -16.39 -4.96
N SER A 54 -12.77 -15.72 -4.10
CA SER A 54 -14.23 -15.62 -4.19
C SER A 54 -14.69 -14.33 -4.90
N SER A 55 -13.79 -13.63 -5.58
CA SER A 55 -14.03 -12.37 -6.30
C SER A 55 -14.50 -11.22 -5.41
N ARG A 56 -14.12 -11.23 -4.12
CA ARG A 56 -14.42 -10.14 -3.17
C ARG A 56 -13.23 -9.19 -3.08
N GLU A 57 -13.51 -7.89 -3.14
CA GLU A 57 -12.50 -6.84 -2.96
C GLU A 57 -12.15 -6.68 -1.47
N HIS A 58 -10.86 -6.58 -1.18
CA HIS A 58 -10.33 -6.32 0.15
C HIS A 58 -9.31 -5.18 0.07
N TYR A 59 -9.41 -4.24 1.00
CA TYR A 59 -8.51 -3.10 1.14
C TYR A 59 -7.42 -3.45 2.14
N LEU A 60 -6.15 -3.29 1.74
CA LEU A 60 -5.01 -3.63 2.57
C LEU A 60 -4.73 -2.55 3.60
N TYR A 61 -4.39 -2.97 4.83
CA TYR A 61 -4.02 -2.07 5.92
C TYR A 61 -2.93 -2.67 6.80
N ASP A 62 -2.19 -1.81 7.50
CA ASP A 62 -1.25 -2.23 8.55
C ASP A 62 -2.01 -2.45 9.87
N ASN A 63 -1.95 -3.67 10.39
CA ASN A 63 -2.55 -4.07 11.66
C ASN A 63 -1.47 -4.26 12.74
N GLY A 64 -0.64 -3.25 12.94
CA GLY A 64 0.38 -3.28 14.01
C GLY A 64 1.56 -4.21 13.71
N GLY A 65 2.08 -4.18 12.48
CA GLY A 65 3.27 -4.94 12.07
C GLY A 65 2.99 -6.07 11.09
N ARG A 66 1.74 -6.19 10.62
CA ARG A 66 1.33 -7.17 9.61
C ARG A 66 0.27 -6.58 8.70
N VAL A 67 0.36 -6.88 7.41
CA VAL A 67 -0.68 -6.50 6.45
C VAL A 67 -1.90 -7.41 6.61
N LYS A 68 -3.06 -6.79 6.67
CA LYS A 68 -4.37 -7.42 6.69
C LYS A 68 -5.25 -6.87 5.56
N GLY A 69 -6.35 -7.52 5.29
CA GLY A 69 -7.37 -7.06 4.33
C GLY A 69 -8.74 -6.91 4.98
N SER A 70 -9.47 -5.88 4.59
CA SER A 70 -10.84 -5.59 5.01
C SER A 70 -11.75 -5.45 3.80
N MET A 71 -12.94 -6.04 3.83
CA MET A 71 -13.96 -5.85 2.79
C MET A 71 -14.64 -4.46 2.89
N SER A 72 -14.53 -3.79 4.04
CA SER A 72 -15.04 -2.44 4.19
C SER A 72 -14.05 -1.43 3.65
N PHE A 73 -14.49 -0.53 2.79
CA PHE A 73 -13.70 0.64 2.40
C PHE A 73 -13.41 1.49 3.65
N PRO A 74 -12.17 1.99 3.82
CA PRO A 74 -11.85 2.79 4.98
C PRO A 74 -12.74 4.04 5.03
N SER A 75 -13.43 4.22 6.14
CA SER A 75 -14.18 5.44 6.43
C SER A 75 -13.29 6.46 7.13
N ASP A 76 -13.72 7.72 7.10
CA ASP A 76 -13.04 8.82 7.77
C ASP A 76 -13.06 8.64 9.29
N ASN A 77 -12.00 8.05 9.84
CA ASN A 77 -11.81 7.84 11.28
C ASN A 77 -10.29 7.77 11.61
N GLU A 78 -9.95 7.67 12.87
CA GLU A 78 -8.57 7.66 13.36
C GLU A 78 -7.71 6.52 12.78
N SER A 79 -8.31 5.40 12.39
CA SER A 79 -7.60 4.26 11.82
C SER A 79 -7.44 4.34 10.30
N THR A 80 -8.02 5.34 9.64
CA THR A 80 -8.00 5.45 8.16
C THR A 80 -6.58 5.51 7.61
N SER A 81 -5.65 6.16 8.30
CA SER A 81 -4.24 6.26 7.88
C SER A 81 -3.55 4.91 7.73
N SER A 82 -3.99 3.86 8.46
CA SER A 82 -3.46 2.51 8.32
C SER A 82 -3.75 1.87 6.95
N TYR A 83 -4.75 2.37 6.22
CA TYR A 83 -5.11 1.93 4.85
C TYR A 83 -4.41 2.74 3.75
N ILE A 84 -3.69 3.80 4.12
CA ILE A 84 -3.06 4.70 3.15
C ILE A 84 -1.61 4.31 2.97
N TRP A 85 -1.22 4.20 1.72
CA TRP A 85 0.12 3.78 1.31
C TRP A 85 0.77 4.85 0.45
N THR A 86 2.07 4.96 0.53
CA THR A 86 2.89 5.68 -0.44
C THR A 86 3.96 4.76 -0.99
N LEU A 87 4.44 5.06 -2.19
CA LEU A 87 5.46 4.29 -2.86
C LEU A 87 6.69 5.17 -3.07
N GLN A 88 7.78 4.76 -2.47
CA GLN A 88 9.07 5.45 -2.59
C GLN A 88 9.91 4.75 -3.65
N SER A 89 10.47 5.53 -4.58
CA SER A 89 11.32 4.99 -5.64
C SER A 89 12.64 4.45 -5.07
N SER A 90 13.02 3.25 -5.50
CA SER A 90 14.29 2.61 -5.17
C SER A 90 14.91 2.03 -6.46
N GLY A 91 15.56 2.89 -7.23
CA GLY A 91 16.04 2.56 -8.57
C GLY A 91 14.87 2.26 -9.53
N THR A 92 14.80 1.05 -10.06
CA THR A 92 13.69 0.57 -10.90
C THR A 92 12.58 -0.12 -10.10
N SER A 93 12.72 -0.16 -8.78
CA SER A 93 11.81 -0.82 -7.85
C SER A 93 11.15 0.19 -6.89
N TRP A 94 10.28 -0.30 -6.04
CA TRP A 94 9.48 0.51 -5.13
C TRP A 94 9.49 -0.04 -3.71
N VAL A 95 9.62 0.83 -2.73
CA VAL A 95 9.35 0.54 -1.33
C VAL A 95 7.93 0.96 -1.02
N VAL A 96 7.11 0.04 -0.53
CA VAL A 96 5.72 0.30 -0.15
C VAL A 96 5.67 0.70 1.32
N VAL A 97 5.25 1.91 1.62
CA VAL A 97 5.26 2.49 2.97
C VAL A 97 3.84 2.78 3.42
N ASN A 98 3.50 2.36 4.62
CA ASN A 98 2.22 2.72 5.24
C ASN A 98 2.31 4.13 5.82
N VAL A 99 1.35 4.99 5.49
CA VAL A 99 1.36 6.39 5.91
C VAL A 99 1.09 6.54 7.42
N GLY A 100 0.20 5.72 7.97
CA GLY A 100 -0.18 5.81 9.38
C GLY A 100 0.93 5.39 10.35
N THR A 101 1.78 4.43 9.94
CA THR A 101 2.81 3.87 10.83
C THR A 101 4.24 4.20 10.39
N GLY A 102 4.44 4.70 9.16
CA GLY A 102 5.75 4.91 8.55
C GLY A 102 6.50 3.61 8.22
N LYS A 103 5.91 2.46 8.53
CA LYS A 103 6.55 1.15 8.31
C LYS A 103 6.48 0.71 6.85
N LYS A 104 7.45 -0.09 6.45
CA LYS A 104 7.62 -0.62 5.11
C LYS A 104 7.04 -2.02 5.03
N MET A 105 6.35 -2.30 3.92
CA MET A 105 5.80 -3.61 3.62
C MET A 105 6.91 -4.55 3.18
N ASN A 106 6.98 -5.71 3.81
CA ASN A 106 7.96 -6.76 3.51
C ASN A 106 7.23 -8.06 3.15
N LEU A 107 7.40 -8.47 1.91
CA LEU A 107 6.92 -9.75 1.41
C LEU A 107 7.85 -10.86 1.90
N GLY A 108 7.27 -11.96 2.38
CA GLY A 108 8.04 -13.13 2.79
C GLY A 108 8.80 -13.79 1.63
N SER A 109 9.73 -14.68 1.96
CA SER A 109 10.59 -15.34 0.98
C SER A 109 10.05 -16.67 0.44
N SER A 110 8.90 -17.14 0.96
CA SER A 110 8.30 -18.42 0.57
C SER A 110 6.77 -18.32 0.51
N ASN A 111 6.16 -19.28 -0.17
CA ASN A 111 4.70 -19.39 -0.27
C ASN A 111 4.04 -19.51 1.12
N GLY A 112 2.95 -18.80 1.31
CA GLY A 112 2.20 -18.79 2.56
C GLY A 112 2.80 -17.93 3.67
N SER A 113 3.92 -17.24 3.43
CA SER A 113 4.50 -16.35 4.41
C SER A 113 3.58 -15.16 4.68
N ALA A 114 3.54 -14.70 5.92
CA ALA A 114 2.87 -13.47 6.28
C ALA A 114 3.58 -12.27 5.63
N ILE A 115 2.80 -11.25 5.27
CA ILE A 115 3.33 -9.97 4.84
C ILE A 115 3.52 -9.13 6.09
N SER A 116 4.77 -8.82 6.42
CA SER A 116 5.12 -8.06 7.63
C SER A 116 5.31 -6.58 7.32
N MET A 117 5.18 -5.77 8.38
CA MET A 117 5.51 -4.36 8.37
C MET A 117 6.70 -4.12 9.30
N SER A 118 7.73 -3.45 8.82
CA SER A 118 8.97 -3.21 9.59
C SER A 118 9.64 -1.90 9.19
N ASP A 119 10.70 -1.53 9.89
CA ASP A 119 11.52 -0.38 9.52
C ASP A 119 12.54 -0.72 8.42
N THR A 120 12.72 -2.01 8.12
CA THR A 120 13.60 -2.47 7.04
C THR A 120 12.95 -2.28 5.68
N GLU A 121 13.69 -1.72 4.74
CA GLU A 121 13.23 -1.55 3.36
C GLU A 121 13.29 -2.86 2.58
N GLN A 122 12.24 -3.12 1.81
CA GLN A 122 12.24 -4.13 0.78
C GLN A 122 11.80 -3.49 -0.54
N ALA A 123 12.69 -3.53 -1.51
CA ALA A 123 12.39 -3.07 -2.85
C ALA A 123 11.59 -4.13 -3.62
N ASN A 124 10.48 -3.71 -4.20
CA ASN A 124 9.55 -4.56 -4.93
C ASN A 124 9.35 -4.05 -6.36
N ALA A 125 9.28 -4.95 -7.32
CA ALA A 125 8.87 -4.61 -8.68
C ALA A 125 7.33 -4.47 -8.74
N LEU A 126 6.85 -3.52 -9.55
CA LEU A 126 5.44 -3.34 -9.84
C LEU A 126 5.21 -3.65 -11.31
N HIS A 127 4.33 -4.60 -11.58
CA HIS A 127 3.99 -5.02 -12.95
C HIS A 127 2.49 -4.81 -13.19
N PHE A 128 2.16 -3.98 -14.17
CA PHE A 128 0.78 -3.69 -14.56
C PHE A 128 0.37 -4.54 -15.77
N ASP A 129 -0.89 -4.99 -15.79
CA ASP A 129 -1.51 -5.52 -17.00
C ASP A 129 -2.28 -4.43 -17.77
N SER A 130 -2.82 -4.80 -18.92
CA SER A 130 -3.61 -3.89 -19.76
C SER A 130 -4.94 -3.44 -19.12
N ASN A 131 -5.42 -4.12 -18.10
CA ASN A 131 -6.64 -3.79 -17.38
C ASN A 131 -6.36 -2.85 -16.20
N GLY A 132 -5.08 -2.60 -15.88
CA GLY A 132 -4.63 -1.76 -14.78
C GLY A 132 -4.49 -2.50 -13.45
N TYR A 133 -4.57 -3.84 -13.43
CA TYR A 133 -4.19 -4.60 -12.24
C TYR A 133 -2.68 -4.59 -12.07
N VAL A 134 -2.23 -4.62 -10.82
CA VAL A 134 -0.80 -4.64 -10.49
C VAL A 134 -0.44 -5.89 -9.70
N THR A 135 0.75 -6.43 -9.95
CA THR A 135 1.43 -7.39 -9.08
C THR A 135 2.58 -6.68 -8.39
N ILE A 136 2.64 -6.76 -7.06
CA ILE A 136 3.79 -6.34 -6.25
C ILE A 136 4.65 -7.58 -6.02
N LEU A 137 5.86 -7.58 -6.56
CA LEU A 137 6.75 -8.73 -6.62
C LEU A 137 8.10 -8.42 -5.97
N ASN A 138 8.53 -9.22 -4.99
CA ASN A 138 9.86 -9.07 -4.40
C ASN A 138 10.95 -9.78 -5.23
N SER A 139 12.22 -9.59 -4.86
CA SER A 139 13.37 -10.19 -5.55
C SER A 139 13.43 -11.72 -5.48
N ASN A 140 12.69 -12.34 -4.56
CA ASN A 140 12.58 -13.79 -4.41
C ASN A 140 11.46 -14.40 -5.27
N GLY A 141 10.79 -13.60 -6.11
CA GLY A 141 9.69 -14.06 -6.93
C GLY A 141 8.40 -14.30 -6.14
N GLN A 142 8.22 -13.66 -4.98
CA GLN A 142 7.00 -13.74 -4.18
C GLN A 142 6.15 -12.50 -4.39
N ALA A 143 4.87 -12.69 -4.63
CA ALA A 143 3.88 -11.63 -4.78
C ALA A 143 2.87 -11.65 -3.63
N ILE A 144 2.17 -10.54 -3.43
CA ILE A 144 1.00 -10.49 -2.54
C ILE A 144 -0.09 -11.40 -3.12
N ASP A 145 -0.58 -12.33 -2.31
CA ASP A 145 -1.69 -13.22 -2.63
C ASP A 145 -2.83 -12.99 -1.64
N MET A 146 -4.00 -12.63 -2.16
CA MET A 146 -5.18 -12.32 -1.35
C MET A 146 -5.82 -13.56 -0.72
N THR A 147 -5.34 -14.75 -1.09
CA THR A 147 -5.79 -16.04 -0.54
C THR A 147 -7.30 -16.31 -0.69
N ALA A 148 -7.80 -17.34 -0.03
CA ALA A 148 -9.20 -17.75 -0.15
C ALA A 148 -10.20 -16.75 0.47
N ASN A 149 -9.77 -15.93 1.43
CA ASN A 149 -10.67 -15.00 2.14
C ASN A 149 -10.21 -13.54 2.19
N GLY A 150 -9.03 -13.21 1.63
CA GLY A 150 -8.48 -11.87 1.55
C GLY A 150 -8.17 -11.16 2.89
N ALA A 151 -8.71 -11.64 4.00
CA ALA A 151 -8.53 -11.01 5.31
C ALA A 151 -7.09 -11.15 5.84
N ASN A 152 -6.39 -12.20 5.43
CA ASN A 152 -5.01 -12.48 5.81
C ASN A 152 -4.17 -12.73 4.55
N PRO A 153 -3.82 -11.69 3.79
CA PRO A 153 -2.99 -11.86 2.61
C PRO A 153 -1.65 -12.47 2.99
N THR A 154 -1.13 -13.30 2.12
CA THR A 154 0.16 -13.97 2.26
C THR A 154 1.00 -13.71 1.04
N THR A 155 2.21 -14.26 1.00
CA THR A 155 3.01 -14.28 -0.21
C THR A 155 2.86 -15.60 -0.94
N TRP A 156 2.90 -15.55 -2.26
CA TRP A 156 2.91 -16.74 -3.12
C TRP A 156 3.76 -16.48 -4.36
N ALA A 157 4.28 -17.56 -4.95
CA ALA A 157 5.04 -17.46 -6.19
C ALA A 157 4.27 -16.65 -7.22
N GLY A 158 4.82 -15.52 -7.64
CA GLY A 158 4.23 -14.56 -8.55
C GLY A 158 4.95 -14.51 -9.89
N THR A 159 4.33 -13.83 -10.83
CA THR A 159 4.90 -13.51 -12.14
C THR A 159 4.72 -12.02 -12.41
N ALA A 160 5.41 -11.51 -13.42
CA ALA A 160 5.23 -10.13 -13.88
C ALA A 160 3.82 -9.85 -14.46
N THR A 161 3.02 -10.91 -14.67
CA THR A 161 1.64 -10.75 -15.16
C THR A 161 0.67 -10.95 -13.99
N PRO A 162 -0.13 -9.93 -13.62
CA PRO A 162 -1.17 -10.06 -12.60
C PRO A 162 -2.15 -11.18 -12.94
N SER A 163 -2.39 -12.10 -12.02
CA SER A 163 -3.29 -13.23 -12.26
C SER A 163 -3.93 -13.75 -10.96
N GLY A 164 -5.17 -14.22 -11.05
CA GLY A 164 -5.90 -14.80 -9.93
C GLY A 164 -5.94 -13.86 -8.72
N SER A 165 -5.72 -14.40 -7.52
CA SER A 165 -5.69 -13.67 -6.25
C SER A 165 -4.44 -12.79 -6.03
N ARG A 166 -3.54 -12.71 -7.00
CA ARG A 166 -2.34 -11.83 -6.99
C ARG A 166 -2.53 -10.53 -7.78
N ARG A 167 -3.76 -10.22 -8.16
CA ARG A 167 -4.14 -8.94 -8.77
C ARG A 167 -4.54 -7.94 -7.68
N LEU A 168 -3.87 -6.79 -7.66
CA LEU A 168 -4.14 -5.67 -6.79
C LEU A 168 -4.65 -4.48 -7.61
#